data_8997cd32d1dbee0a59aced7c4308e912
#
_entry.id   8997cd32d1dbee0a59aced7c4308e912
#
_cell.length_a   1.000
_cell.length_b   1.000
_cell.length_c   1.000
_cell.angle_alpha   90.00
_cell.angle_beta   90.00
_cell.angle_gamma   90.00
#
_symmetry.space_group_name_H-M   'P 1'
#
loop_
_entity.id
_entity.type
_entity.pdbx_description
1 polymer ?
#
loop_
_entity_poly.entity_id
_entity_poly.type
_entity_poly.pdbx_seq_one_letter_code
_entity_poly.pdbx_strand_id
1 'polypeptide(L)'
;KEYSSCKSAIQSCIENKSFAVAHLYNDEKPMDMHIHDCYEIYYSISGGKQFLIDNRFYDIQPGDIFFINQYESHYLSQIDQAVHERIVLSIYPDFLKSLSSDVTDLNNCFHHRGSDISHKLHLTEEDQSRFRYFGHKLTGFTGFGADLEEKAVFTELMVFLNRIFYNKSSADLLITDSAAYHTQVDDILTFINQNIDSQLSIDDLSAHFYLSSSYLCRIFKAATGTTINKYITAKRITVAKSLLSTGYSVTETCELCGFNDYNNFLKAFTKAVGISPKKYAQCSAS
;
A
#
# COMPACT_ATOMS: atom_id res chain seq x y z
N LYS A 1 -19.62 -6.96 6.08
CA LYS A 1 -20.17 -6.63 4.74
C LYS A 1 -19.13 -6.98 3.69
N GLU A 2 -19.46 -7.83 2.73
CA GLU A 2 -18.54 -8.27 1.68
C GLU A 2 -18.53 -7.25 0.53
N TYR A 3 -17.35 -6.93 0.02
CA TYR A 3 -17.15 -5.97 -1.08
C TYR A 3 -16.67 -6.72 -2.32
N SER A 4 -17.18 -6.34 -3.48
CA SER A 4 -16.88 -6.97 -4.76
C SER A 4 -15.61 -6.44 -5.44
N SER A 5 -14.96 -5.42 -4.87
CA SER A 5 -13.71 -4.86 -5.40
C SER A 5 -12.88 -4.18 -4.32
N CYS A 6 -11.54 -4.14 -4.49
CA CYS A 6 -10.65 -3.37 -3.63
C CYS A 6 -11.07 -1.90 -3.56
N LYS A 7 -11.41 -1.31 -4.69
CA LYS A 7 -11.82 0.10 -4.77
C LYS A 7 -13.04 0.40 -3.91
N SER A 8 -14.07 -0.44 -3.94
CA SER A 8 -15.27 -0.26 -3.13
C SER A 8 -15.02 -0.47 -1.64
N ALA A 9 -14.12 -1.41 -1.28
CA ALA A 9 -13.70 -1.63 0.10
C ALA A 9 -12.91 -0.43 0.65
N ILE A 10 -11.92 0.06 -0.09
CA ILE A 10 -11.13 1.25 0.28
C ILE A 10 -12.06 2.46 0.46
N GLN A 11 -12.96 2.71 -0.48
CA GLN A 11 -13.89 3.82 -0.39
C GLN A 11 -14.78 3.72 0.86
N SER A 12 -15.35 2.55 1.12
CA SER A 12 -16.17 2.31 2.32
C SER A 12 -15.36 2.47 3.61
N CYS A 13 -14.12 1.98 3.64
CA CYS A 13 -13.23 2.13 4.78
C CYS A 13 -12.99 3.61 5.13
N ILE A 14 -12.71 4.44 4.12
CA ILE A 14 -12.44 5.87 4.29
C ILE A 14 -13.72 6.64 4.69
N GLU A 15 -14.85 6.37 4.02
CA GLU A 15 -16.13 7.06 4.28
C GLU A 15 -16.67 6.76 5.68
N ASN A 16 -16.56 5.51 6.13
CA ASN A 16 -17.06 5.08 7.44
C ASN A 16 -16.02 5.21 8.55
N LYS A 17 -14.79 5.64 8.25
CA LYS A 17 -13.66 5.74 9.20
C LYS A 17 -13.52 4.45 10.03
N SER A 18 -13.59 3.28 9.39
CA SER A 18 -13.59 1.97 10.01
C SER A 18 -12.68 1.01 9.22
N PHE A 19 -13.04 -0.25 9.11
CA PHE A 19 -12.35 -1.20 8.26
C PHE A 19 -13.32 -1.82 7.23
N ALA A 20 -12.76 -2.43 6.21
CA ALA A 20 -13.51 -3.18 5.20
C ALA A 20 -12.73 -4.45 4.83
N VAL A 21 -13.47 -5.54 4.60
CA VAL A 21 -12.92 -6.83 4.16
C VAL A 21 -13.47 -7.14 2.78
N ALA A 22 -12.59 -7.44 1.83
CA ALA A 22 -12.95 -7.89 0.50
C ALA A 22 -12.33 -9.26 0.24
N HIS A 23 -13.14 -10.23 -0.13
CA HIS A 23 -12.70 -11.53 -0.64
C HIS A 23 -12.89 -11.51 -2.15
N LEU A 24 -11.80 -11.58 -2.91
CA LEU A 24 -11.75 -11.26 -4.32
C LEU A 24 -11.29 -12.46 -5.14
N TYR A 25 -11.96 -12.66 -6.26
CA TYR A 25 -11.65 -13.66 -7.26
C TYR A 25 -11.33 -13.01 -8.61
N ASN A 26 -10.67 -13.68 -9.48
CA ASN A 26 -10.08 -13.43 -10.79
C ASN A 26 -10.45 -12.20 -11.63
N ASP A 27 -11.60 -11.58 -11.50
CA ASP A 27 -12.17 -10.71 -12.54
C ASP A 27 -11.76 -9.23 -12.45
N GLU A 28 -10.90 -8.85 -11.52
CA GLU A 28 -10.41 -7.48 -11.48
C GLU A 28 -9.24 -7.31 -12.47
N LYS A 29 -9.42 -6.37 -13.39
CA LYS A 29 -8.28 -5.83 -14.15
C LYS A 29 -7.25 -5.35 -13.15
N PRO A 30 -5.93 -5.61 -13.38
CA PRO A 30 -4.88 -5.07 -12.54
C PRO A 30 -5.13 -3.58 -12.33
N MET A 31 -5.24 -3.17 -11.07
CA MET A 31 -5.34 -1.75 -10.77
C MET A 31 -4.00 -1.11 -11.16
N ASP A 32 -4.03 0.07 -11.77
CA ASP A 32 -2.83 0.89 -11.93
C ASP A 32 -2.19 1.13 -10.54
N MET A 33 -0.89 1.41 -10.53
CA MET A 33 -0.21 1.82 -9.30
C MET A 33 -1.03 2.88 -8.57
N HIS A 34 -1.36 2.61 -7.32
CA HIS A 34 -2.23 3.46 -6.52
C HIS A 34 -1.72 3.64 -5.11
N ILE A 35 -2.27 4.62 -4.45
CA ILE A 35 -2.04 4.97 -3.05
C ILE A 35 -3.39 5.29 -2.43
N HIS A 36 -3.55 5.03 -1.16
CA HIS A 36 -4.77 5.36 -0.42
C HIS A 36 -4.49 5.77 1.02
N ASP A 37 -5.48 6.36 1.69
CA ASP A 37 -5.36 6.92 3.04
C ASP A 37 -5.66 5.90 4.15
N CYS A 38 -5.68 4.62 3.84
CA CYS A 38 -5.86 3.54 4.79
C CYS A 38 -4.68 2.57 4.76
N TYR A 39 -4.50 1.79 5.82
CA TYR A 39 -3.63 0.62 5.80
C TYR A 39 -4.28 -0.47 4.96
N GLU A 40 -3.47 -1.33 4.36
CA GLU A 40 -3.94 -2.51 3.67
C GLU A 40 -3.21 -3.76 4.17
N ILE A 41 -3.97 -4.82 4.38
CA ILE A 41 -3.45 -6.17 4.55
C ILE A 41 -3.94 -6.98 3.37
N TYR A 42 -3.00 -7.46 2.56
CA TYR A 42 -3.28 -8.33 1.43
C TYR A 42 -2.83 -9.75 1.79
N TYR A 43 -3.73 -10.72 1.67
CA TYR A 43 -3.45 -12.14 1.88
C TYR A 43 -3.73 -12.93 0.60
N SER A 44 -2.71 -13.65 0.11
CA SER A 44 -2.81 -14.48 -1.08
C SER A 44 -3.33 -15.88 -0.73
N ILE A 45 -4.45 -16.27 -1.35
CA ILE A 45 -4.98 -17.65 -1.26
C ILE A 45 -4.47 -18.45 -2.45
N SER A 46 -4.52 -17.90 -3.67
CA SER A 46 -4.00 -18.52 -4.88
C SER A 46 -3.71 -17.49 -5.96
N GLY A 47 -2.86 -17.86 -6.92
CA GLY A 47 -2.48 -16.96 -8.02
C GLY A 47 -1.74 -15.71 -7.56
N GLY A 48 -1.64 -14.75 -8.48
CA GLY A 48 -0.75 -13.61 -8.31
C GLY A 48 0.70 -14.04 -8.51
N LYS A 49 1.53 -13.18 -9.09
CA LYS A 49 2.92 -13.55 -9.37
C LYS A 49 3.89 -12.60 -8.72
N GLN A 50 3.62 -11.31 -8.80
CA GLN A 50 4.55 -10.31 -8.28
C GLN A 50 3.81 -9.06 -7.83
N PHE A 51 4.23 -8.53 -6.68
CA PHE A 51 3.75 -7.31 -6.07
C PHE A 51 4.89 -6.29 -6.00
N LEU A 52 4.65 -5.09 -6.47
CA LEU A 52 5.52 -3.95 -6.21
C LEU A 52 4.90 -3.13 -5.08
N ILE A 53 5.61 -3.00 -3.97
CA ILE A 53 5.22 -2.13 -2.86
C ILE A 53 6.34 -1.13 -2.65
N ASP A 54 6.01 0.13 -2.78
CA ASP A 54 6.92 1.26 -2.74
C ASP A 54 8.03 1.14 -3.81
N ASN A 55 9.20 0.65 -3.46
CA ASN A 55 10.32 0.43 -4.36
C ASN A 55 10.86 -1.00 -4.33
N ARG A 56 10.09 -1.95 -3.78
CA ARG A 56 10.51 -3.34 -3.64
C ARG A 56 9.56 -4.29 -4.35
N PHE A 57 10.13 -5.23 -5.08
CA PHE A 57 9.39 -6.32 -5.70
C PHE A 57 9.31 -7.52 -4.75
N TYR A 58 8.14 -8.12 -4.71
CA TYR A 58 7.87 -9.33 -3.94
C TYR A 58 7.21 -10.37 -4.82
N ASP A 59 7.78 -11.55 -4.91
CA ASP A 59 7.08 -12.69 -5.48
C ASP A 59 5.97 -13.13 -4.54
N ILE A 60 4.79 -13.44 -5.10
CA ILE A 60 3.61 -13.85 -4.35
C ILE A 60 3.47 -15.36 -4.42
N GLN A 61 3.27 -15.97 -3.26
CA GLN A 61 2.92 -17.39 -3.13
C GLN A 61 1.63 -17.53 -2.29
N PRO A 62 0.87 -18.61 -2.46
CA PRO A 62 -0.25 -18.93 -1.57
C PRO A 62 0.21 -18.95 -0.10
N GLY A 63 -0.53 -18.30 0.78
CA GLY A 63 -0.17 -18.16 2.19
C GLY A 63 0.68 -16.93 2.52
N ASP A 64 1.08 -16.14 1.53
CA ASP A 64 1.75 -14.87 1.78
C ASP A 64 0.77 -13.80 2.24
N ILE A 65 1.20 -13.03 3.24
CA ILE A 65 0.48 -11.86 3.74
C ILE A 65 1.39 -10.63 3.64
N PHE A 66 0.81 -9.53 3.18
CA PHE A 66 1.49 -8.25 3.02
C PHE A 66 0.85 -7.19 3.90
N PHE A 67 1.68 -6.39 4.55
CA PHE A 67 1.27 -5.24 5.33
C PHE A 67 1.69 -3.98 4.60
N ILE A 68 0.74 -3.16 4.18
CA ILE A 68 0.97 -1.95 3.38
C ILE A 68 0.50 -0.76 4.20
N ASN A 69 1.42 0.20 4.41
CA ASN A 69 1.11 1.41 5.16
C ASN A 69 0.30 2.39 4.30
N GLN A 70 -0.39 3.33 4.93
CA GLN A 70 -1.00 4.44 4.21
C GLN A 70 0.07 5.17 3.40
N TYR A 71 -0.28 5.62 2.20
CA TYR A 71 0.62 6.34 1.28
C TYR A 71 1.79 5.52 0.72
N GLU A 72 1.92 4.24 1.02
CA GLU A 72 2.83 3.37 0.27
C GLU A 72 2.21 3.04 -1.08
N SER A 73 2.94 3.38 -2.16
CA SER A 73 2.49 3.04 -3.51
C SER A 73 2.60 1.54 -3.72
N HIS A 74 1.56 0.92 -4.25
CA HIS A 74 1.59 -0.51 -4.51
C HIS A 74 0.83 -0.90 -5.77
N TYR A 75 1.22 -2.05 -6.33
CA TYR A 75 0.72 -2.53 -7.61
C TYR A 75 1.05 -4.02 -7.80
N LEU A 76 0.06 -4.79 -8.26
CA LEU A 76 0.27 -6.15 -8.76
C LEU A 76 0.90 -6.07 -10.14
N SER A 77 2.22 -6.21 -10.21
CA SER A 77 3.00 -5.99 -11.43
C SER A 77 2.87 -7.13 -12.44
N GLN A 78 2.67 -8.35 -11.96
CA GLN A 78 2.42 -9.53 -12.76
C GLN A 78 1.32 -10.38 -12.13
N ILE A 79 0.37 -10.81 -12.95
CA ILE A 79 -0.68 -11.74 -12.58
C ILE A 79 -0.53 -12.94 -13.53
N ASP A 80 -0.45 -14.14 -13.00
CA ASP A 80 -0.47 -15.35 -13.78
C ASP A 80 -1.89 -15.66 -14.28
N GLN A 81 -2.02 -16.71 -15.14
CA GLN A 81 -3.33 -17.13 -15.64
C GLN A 81 -4.09 -18.02 -14.65
N ALA A 82 -3.53 -18.28 -13.48
CA ALA A 82 -4.20 -19.04 -12.44
C ALA A 82 -5.31 -18.20 -11.78
N VAL A 83 -6.23 -18.87 -11.11
CA VAL A 83 -7.26 -18.19 -10.31
C VAL A 83 -6.59 -17.36 -9.22
N HIS A 84 -6.76 -16.04 -9.32
CA HIS A 84 -6.20 -15.11 -8.35
C HIS A 84 -7.21 -14.83 -7.24
N GLU A 85 -7.16 -15.66 -6.19
CA GLU A 85 -8.00 -15.51 -5.00
C GLU A 85 -7.23 -14.87 -3.87
N ARG A 86 -7.83 -13.85 -3.26
CA ARG A 86 -7.19 -13.07 -2.20
C ARG A 86 -8.18 -12.46 -1.23
N ILE A 87 -7.74 -12.22 0.00
CA ILE A 87 -8.47 -11.41 0.98
C ILE A 87 -7.72 -10.11 1.19
N VAL A 88 -8.43 -9.00 1.08
CA VAL A 88 -7.87 -7.65 1.30
C VAL A 88 -8.64 -6.97 2.43
N LEU A 89 -7.90 -6.51 3.45
CA LEU A 89 -8.42 -5.70 4.53
C LEU A 89 -7.94 -4.26 4.34
N SER A 90 -8.87 -3.33 4.19
CA SER A 90 -8.59 -1.89 4.25
C SER A 90 -8.93 -1.37 5.64
N ILE A 91 -8.01 -0.66 6.29
CA ILE A 91 -8.13 -0.27 7.70
C ILE A 91 -7.87 1.21 7.87
N TYR A 92 -8.84 1.94 8.40
CA TYR A 92 -8.67 3.36 8.67
C TYR A 92 -7.74 3.57 9.88
N PRO A 93 -6.69 4.40 9.76
CA PRO A 93 -5.66 4.51 10.81
C PRO A 93 -6.18 4.88 12.20
N ASP A 94 -7.06 5.90 12.28
CA ASP A 94 -7.61 6.33 13.57
C ASP A 94 -8.51 5.28 14.20
N PHE A 95 -9.20 4.47 13.40
CA PHE A 95 -9.97 3.34 13.91
C PHE A 95 -9.06 2.33 14.58
N LEU A 96 -7.97 1.92 13.94
CA LEU A 96 -7.01 0.97 14.50
C LEU A 96 -6.35 1.55 15.77
N LYS A 97 -6.00 2.84 15.74
CA LYS A 97 -5.49 3.55 16.91
C LYS A 97 -6.48 3.55 18.07
N SER A 98 -7.78 3.72 17.82
CA SER A 98 -8.82 3.71 18.86
C SER A 98 -9.01 2.34 19.53
N LEU A 99 -8.57 1.25 18.90
CA LEU A 99 -8.58 -0.11 19.44
C LEU A 99 -7.28 -0.45 20.20
N SER A 100 -6.25 0.38 20.06
CA SER A 100 -4.97 0.24 20.77
C SER A 100 -5.12 0.69 22.25
N SER A 101 -4.21 0.22 23.10
CA SER A 101 -4.13 0.63 24.50
C SER A 101 -2.80 1.32 24.78
N ASP A 102 -2.62 1.85 25.99
CA ASP A 102 -1.36 2.49 26.43
C ASP A 102 -0.15 1.54 26.38
N VAL A 103 -0.38 0.23 26.40
CA VAL A 103 0.69 -0.79 26.38
C VAL A 103 0.76 -1.60 25.09
N THR A 104 -0.24 -1.50 24.22
CA THR A 104 -0.32 -2.27 22.96
C THR A 104 -0.75 -1.38 21.82
N ASP A 105 0.18 -1.07 20.94
CA ASP A 105 -0.11 -0.34 19.69
C ASP A 105 -0.35 -1.34 18.55
N LEU A 106 -1.58 -1.42 18.07
CA LEU A 106 -1.96 -2.30 16.96
C LEU A 106 -1.45 -1.82 15.59
N ASN A 107 -0.95 -0.59 15.50
CA ASN A 107 -0.37 -0.05 14.27
C ASN A 107 1.07 -0.54 14.01
N ASN A 108 1.71 -1.21 14.96
CA ASN A 108 3.11 -1.57 14.91
C ASN A 108 3.50 -2.35 13.64
N CYS A 109 2.68 -3.28 13.16
CA CYS A 109 2.94 -4.03 11.94
C CYS A 109 2.98 -3.15 10.67
N PHE A 110 2.49 -1.91 10.75
CA PHE A 110 2.56 -0.93 9.66
C PHE A 110 3.68 0.11 9.82
N HIS A 111 4.06 0.47 11.04
CA HIS A 111 4.98 1.58 11.33
C HIS A 111 6.40 1.17 11.72
N HIS A 112 6.56 0.12 12.49
CA HIS A 112 7.88 -0.28 13.00
C HIS A 112 8.64 -1.14 11.99
N ARG A 113 8.90 -0.54 10.82
CA ARG A 113 9.74 -1.15 9.80
C ARG A 113 11.07 -0.40 9.74
N GLY A 114 12.13 -1.00 10.32
CA GLY A 114 13.48 -0.62 9.95
C GLY A 114 13.71 -0.90 8.46
N SER A 115 14.80 -0.39 7.89
CA SER A 115 15.19 -0.62 6.49
C SER A 115 15.18 -2.10 6.08
N ASP A 116 15.24 -3.00 7.04
CA ASP A 116 15.48 -4.43 6.85
C ASP A 116 14.21 -5.29 7.06
N ILE A 117 13.07 -4.69 7.44
CA ILE A 117 11.83 -5.43 7.69
C ILE A 117 10.99 -5.47 6.42
N SER A 118 10.68 -6.68 5.96
CA SER A 118 9.87 -6.94 4.77
C SER A 118 8.39 -6.54 4.98
N HIS A 119 7.74 -6.08 3.90
CA HIS A 119 6.27 -5.96 3.86
C HIS A 119 5.57 -7.31 3.90
N LYS A 120 6.29 -8.36 3.51
CA LYS A 120 5.79 -9.70 3.28
C LYS A 120 6.15 -10.65 4.42
N LEU A 121 5.18 -11.44 4.87
CA LEU A 121 5.39 -12.63 5.69
C LEU A 121 4.74 -13.83 5.02
N HIS A 122 5.34 -15.02 5.15
CA HIS A 122 4.69 -16.27 4.79
C HIS A 122 4.07 -16.90 6.04
N LEU A 123 2.76 -17.15 6.01
CA LEU A 123 2.04 -17.75 7.14
C LEU A 123 2.22 -19.27 7.16
N THR A 124 2.33 -19.86 8.36
CA THR A 124 2.23 -21.31 8.54
C THR A 124 0.83 -21.79 8.15
N GLU A 125 0.64 -23.07 7.89
CA GLU A 125 -0.70 -23.63 7.57
C GLU A 125 -1.72 -23.38 8.69
N GLU A 126 -1.27 -23.41 9.95
CA GLU A 126 -2.09 -23.09 11.12
C GLU A 126 -2.50 -21.62 11.12
N ASP A 127 -1.53 -20.69 10.91
CA ASP A 127 -1.79 -19.26 10.84
C ASP A 127 -2.69 -18.89 9.66
N GLN A 128 -2.52 -19.53 8.49
CA GLN A 128 -3.38 -19.37 7.33
C GLN A 128 -4.83 -19.77 7.64
N SER A 129 -5.02 -20.91 8.31
CA SER A 129 -6.33 -21.40 8.71
C SER A 129 -7.00 -20.45 9.70
N ARG A 130 -6.23 -19.92 10.65
CA ARG A 130 -6.70 -18.94 11.62
C ARG A 130 -7.04 -17.60 10.97
N PHE A 131 -6.23 -17.12 10.04
CA PHE A 131 -6.51 -15.87 9.29
C PHE A 131 -7.81 -15.99 8.48
N ARG A 132 -8.00 -17.09 7.75
CA ARG A 132 -9.24 -17.36 6.98
C ARG A 132 -10.47 -17.43 7.89
N TYR A 133 -10.34 -18.05 9.07
CA TYR A 133 -11.41 -18.06 10.06
C TYR A 133 -11.84 -16.64 10.47
N PHE A 134 -10.89 -15.76 10.78
CA PHE A 134 -11.19 -14.36 11.07
C PHE A 134 -11.84 -13.63 9.90
N GLY A 135 -11.31 -13.80 8.69
CA GLY A 135 -11.87 -13.21 7.47
C GLY A 135 -13.34 -13.59 7.26
N HIS A 136 -13.65 -14.87 7.41
CA HIS A 136 -15.03 -15.37 7.29
C HIS A 136 -15.93 -14.83 8.42
N LYS A 137 -15.43 -14.81 9.65
CA LYS A 137 -16.20 -14.36 10.82
C LYS A 137 -16.57 -12.87 10.72
N LEU A 138 -15.64 -12.03 10.22
CA LEU A 138 -15.85 -10.59 10.06
C LEU A 138 -16.91 -10.22 9.02
N THR A 139 -17.32 -11.12 8.15
CA THR A 139 -18.37 -10.88 7.15
C THR A 139 -19.75 -11.35 7.58
N GLY A 140 -19.88 -12.06 8.71
CA GLY A 140 -21.10 -12.77 9.12
C GLY A 140 -21.97 -12.15 10.21
N PHE A 141 -21.54 -11.05 10.83
CA PHE A 141 -22.27 -10.45 11.95
C PHE A 141 -23.53 -9.71 11.52
N THR A 142 -24.66 -9.98 12.20
CA THR A 142 -25.95 -9.31 11.99
C THR A 142 -26.73 -9.23 13.30
N GLY A 143 -27.58 -8.23 13.43
CA GLY A 143 -28.48 -8.07 14.58
C GLY A 143 -27.90 -7.26 15.73
N PHE A 144 -28.51 -7.41 16.90
CA PHE A 144 -28.10 -6.68 18.10
C PHE A 144 -26.70 -7.06 18.55
N GLY A 145 -25.82 -6.06 18.75
CA GLY A 145 -24.44 -6.25 19.18
C GLY A 145 -23.44 -6.61 18.08
N ALA A 146 -23.88 -6.73 16.82
CA ALA A 146 -23.02 -7.09 15.69
C ALA A 146 -21.83 -6.16 15.53
N ASP A 147 -21.98 -4.87 15.78
CA ASP A 147 -20.92 -3.85 15.75
C ASP A 147 -19.86 -4.08 16.84
N LEU A 148 -20.26 -4.55 18.01
CA LEU A 148 -19.34 -4.87 19.11
C LEU A 148 -18.61 -6.18 18.86
N GLU A 149 -19.32 -7.20 18.36
CA GLU A 149 -18.72 -8.48 17.99
C GLU A 149 -17.72 -8.31 16.85
N GLU A 150 -18.05 -7.50 15.84
CA GLU A 150 -17.16 -7.18 14.73
C GLU A 150 -15.87 -6.51 15.22
N LYS A 151 -15.99 -5.50 16.10
CA LYS A 151 -14.83 -4.85 16.74
C LYS A 151 -13.98 -5.81 17.57
N ALA A 152 -14.61 -6.67 18.36
CA ALA A 152 -13.90 -7.63 19.20
C ALA A 152 -13.09 -8.61 18.34
N VAL A 153 -13.70 -9.19 17.29
CA VAL A 153 -13.04 -10.12 16.38
C VAL A 153 -11.95 -9.44 15.56
N PHE A 154 -12.19 -8.21 15.12
CA PHE A 154 -11.17 -7.44 14.40
C PHE A 154 -9.98 -7.10 15.32
N THR A 155 -10.21 -6.74 16.57
CA THR A 155 -9.14 -6.52 17.55
C THR A 155 -8.33 -7.79 17.78
N GLU A 156 -8.99 -8.95 17.95
CA GLU A 156 -8.32 -10.24 18.09
C GLU A 156 -7.45 -10.57 16.85
N LEU A 157 -7.98 -10.34 15.64
CA LEU A 157 -7.23 -10.50 14.40
C LEU A 157 -5.97 -9.63 14.39
N MET A 158 -6.08 -8.34 14.75
CA MET A 158 -4.94 -7.43 14.73
C MET A 158 -3.89 -7.79 15.81
N VAL A 159 -4.30 -8.26 16.98
CA VAL A 159 -3.37 -8.80 17.99
C VAL A 159 -2.65 -10.04 17.46
N PHE A 160 -3.37 -10.96 16.83
CA PHE A 160 -2.80 -12.15 16.21
C PHE A 160 -1.77 -11.80 15.13
N LEU A 161 -2.10 -10.89 14.22
CA LEU A 161 -1.20 -10.47 13.15
C LEU A 161 0.05 -9.76 13.66
N ASN A 162 -0.09 -8.87 14.64
CA ASN A 162 1.06 -8.22 15.27
C ASN A 162 1.98 -9.23 15.98
N ARG A 163 1.45 -10.26 16.63
CA ARG A 163 2.25 -11.33 17.24
C ARG A 163 3.07 -12.09 16.19
N ILE A 164 2.46 -12.46 15.08
CA ILE A 164 3.19 -13.11 13.96
C ILE A 164 4.28 -12.18 13.43
N PHE A 165 3.94 -10.92 13.20
CA PHE A 165 4.87 -9.91 12.70
C PHE A 165 6.10 -9.78 13.61
N TYR A 166 5.91 -9.65 14.92
CA TYR A 166 7.02 -9.57 15.90
C TYR A 166 7.85 -10.83 15.94
N ASN A 167 7.24 -12.00 16.00
CA ASN A 167 7.95 -13.27 16.11
C ASN A 167 8.82 -13.55 14.88
N LYS A 168 8.34 -13.20 13.69
CA LYS A 168 9.07 -13.41 12.43
C LYS A 168 10.10 -12.33 12.16
N SER A 169 9.84 -11.07 12.50
CA SER A 169 10.81 -9.98 12.37
C SER A 169 12.09 -10.23 13.19
N SER A 170 11.99 -11.03 14.24
CA SER A 170 13.16 -11.44 15.04
C SER A 170 13.92 -12.64 14.48
N ALA A 171 13.32 -13.40 13.56
CA ALA A 171 13.88 -14.66 13.02
C ALA A 171 14.39 -14.56 11.58
N ASP A 172 13.82 -13.69 10.75
CA ASP A 172 14.05 -13.64 9.29
C ASP A 172 14.93 -12.46 8.85
N LEU A 173 16.10 -12.30 9.44
CA LEU A 173 17.18 -11.44 8.90
C LEU A 173 17.83 -12.01 7.62
N LEU A 174 17.29 -13.09 7.05
CA LEU A 174 17.80 -13.75 5.86
C LEU A 174 16.70 -13.92 4.82
N ILE A 175 16.31 -12.85 4.13
CA ILE A 175 15.47 -12.96 2.93
C ILE A 175 16.40 -12.85 1.72
N THR A 176 16.53 -13.97 1.02
CA THR A 176 17.16 -14.06 -0.29
C THR A 176 16.29 -13.36 -1.32
N ASP A 177 16.74 -12.21 -1.80
CA ASP A 177 16.18 -11.53 -2.96
C ASP A 177 16.26 -12.41 -4.22
N SER A 178 15.16 -12.48 -4.94
CA SER A 178 15.14 -13.07 -6.28
C SER A 178 15.98 -12.23 -7.25
N ALA A 179 16.89 -12.93 -7.91
CA ALA A 179 18.08 -12.46 -8.56
C ALA A 179 18.00 -11.37 -9.64
N ALA A 180 19.07 -10.61 -9.72
CA ALA A 180 19.74 -9.94 -10.86
C ALA A 180 18.92 -9.09 -11.88
N TYR A 181 17.69 -9.44 -12.25
CA TYR A 181 16.91 -8.64 -13.19
C TYR A 181 16.23 -7.42 -12.52
N HIS A 182 16.04 -7.52 -11.21
CA HIS A 182 15.37 -6.47 -10.41
C HIS A 182 16.34 -5.38 -9.94
N THR A 183 17.61 -5.67 -9.76
CA THR A 183 18.61 -4.76 -9.17
C THR A 183 18.63 -3.40 -9.88
N GLN A 184 18.64 -3.38 -11.21
CA GLN A 184 18.72 -2.13 -11.98
C GLN A 184 17.45 -1.27 -11.87
N VAL A 185 16.27 -1.89 -11.84
CA VAL A 185 15.01 -1.16 -11.66
C VAL A 185 14.83 -0.74 -10.20
N ASP A 186 15.29 -1.56 -9.25
CA ASP A 186 15.29 -1.23 -7.82
C ASP A 186 16.19 -0.03 -7.54
N ASP A 187 17.37 0.05 -8.18
CA ASP A 187 18.25 1.21 -8.08
C ASP A 187 17.58 2.48 -8.62
N ILE A 188 16.88 2.38 -9.77
CA ILE A 188 16.13 3.48 -10.35
C ILE A 188 15.00 3.93 -9.42
N LEU A 189 14.23 3.01 -8.86
CA LEU A 189 13.15 3.30 -7.92
C LEU A 189 13.69 3.98 -6.65
N THR A 190 14.79 3.46 -6.10
CA THR A 190 15.47 4.01 -4.94
C THR A 190 15.94 5.44 -5.22
N PHE A 191 16.59 5.67 -6.35
CA PHE A 191 17.05 7.00 -6.74
C PHE A 191 15.89 7.99 -6.91
N ILE A 192 14.80 7.60 -7.56
CA ILE A 192 13.61 8.43 -7.72
C ILE A 192 13.03 8.81 -6.34
N ASN A 193 12.90 7.83 -5.42
CA ASN A 193 12.33 8.08 -4.10
C ASN A 193 13.20 9.00 -3.24
N GLN A 194 14.54 8.90 -3.35
CA GLN A 194 15.48 9.76 -2.61
C GLN A 194 15.53 11.21 -3.15
N ASN A 195 15.10 11.40 -4.41
CA ASN A 195 15.16 12.71 -5.08
C ASN A 195 13.78 13.22 -5.52
N ILE A 196 12.71 12.76 -4.85
CA ILE A 196 11.32 13.01 -5.29
C ILE A 196 10.93 14.48 -5.24
N ASP A 197 11.53 15.26 -4.33
CA ASP A 197 11.36 16.69 -4.13
C ASP A 197 12.14 17.54 -5.13
N SER A 198 13.08 16.95 -5.86
CA SER A 198 13.93 17.63 -6.83
C SER A 198 13.35 17.56 -8.25
N GLN A 199 13.96 18.28 -9.18
CA GLN A 199 13.65 18.13 -10.60
C GLN A 199 14.18 16.80 -11.12
N LEU A 200 13.26 15.93 -11.51
CA LEU A 200 13.56 14.63 -12.08
C LEU A 200 12.99 14.55 -13.50
N SER A 201 13.87 14.45 -14.49
CA SER A 201 13.49 14.14 -15.87
C SER A 201 13.98 12.75 -16.28
N ILE A 202 13.41 12.22 -17.36
CA ILE A 202 13.89 10.97 -17.97
C ILE A 202 15.34 11.11 -18.42
N ASP A 203 15.75 12.28 -18.88
CA ASP A 203 17.10 12.52 -19.35
C ASP A 203 18.10 12.56 -18.18
N ASP A 204 17.72 13.13 -17.02
CA ASP A 204 18.53 13.10 -15.80
C ASP A 204 18.75 11.65 -15.32
N LEU A 205 17.68 10.85 -15.30
CA LEU A 205 17.76 9.42 -14.97
C LEU A 205 18.63 8.64 -15.97
N SER A 206 18.46 8.92 -17.27
CA SER A 206 19.25 8.32 -18.33
C SER A 206 20.74 8.60 -18.16
N ALA A 207 21.09 9.85 -17.88
CA ALA A 207 22.46 10.24 -17.64
C ALA A 207 23.03 9.59 -16.36
N HIS A 208 22.25 9.57 -15.28
CA HIS A 208 22.68 9.00 -14.00
C HIS A 208 22.97 7.50 -14.08
N PHE A 209 22.09 6.75 -14.77
CA PHE A 209 22.23 5.29 -14.89
C PHE A 209 22.98 4.83 -16.14
N TYR A 210 23.51 5.75 -16.95
CA TYR A 210 24.20 5.46 -18.22
C TYR A 210 23.36 4.60 -19.18
N LEU A 211 22.05 4.86 -19.25
CA LEU A 211 21.09 4.15 -20.09
C LEU A 211 20.49 5.09 -21.12
N SER A 212 20.10 4.56 -22.29
CA SER A 212 19.27 5.36 -23.18
C SER A 212 17.86 5.56 -22.60
N SER A 213 17.25 6.74 -22.82
CA SER A 213 15.90 7.07 -22.33
C SER A 213 14.85 6.02 -22.76
N SER A 214 15.00 5.49 -24.00
CA SER A 214 14.10 4.44 -24.51
C SER A 214 14.25 3.12 -23.77
N TYR A 215 15.50 2.70 -23.49
CA TYR A 215 15.77 1.48 -22.73
C TYR A 215 15.28 1.61 -21.30
N LEU A 216 15.63 2.71 -20.62
CA LEU A 216 15.18 3.06 -19.27
C LEU A 216 13.67 2.98 -19.14
N CYS A 217 12.92 3.67 -20.01
CA CYS A 217 11.46 3.66 -20.00
C CYS A 217 10.88 2.26 -20.24
N ARG A 218 11.51 1.46 -21.10
CA ARG A 218 11.06 0.11 -21.42
C ARG A 218 11.23 -0.84 -20.24
N ILE A 219 12.43 -0.89 -19.62
CA ILE A 219 12.69 -1.78 -18.49
C ILE A 219 11.84 -1.38 -17.28
N PHE A 220 11.74 -0.08 -17.00
CA PHE A 220 10.93 0.44 -15.91
C PHE A 220 9.45 0.06 -16.08
N LYS A 221 8.88 0.27 -17.28
CA LYS A 221 7.50 -0.08 -17.57
C LYS A 221 7.26 -1.59 -17.55
N ALA A 222 8.21 -2.39 -18.04
CA ALA A 222 8.11 -3.85 -18.02
C ALA A 222 8.09 -4.39 -16.58
N ALA A 223 8.90 -3.83 -15.69
CA ALA A 223 9.00 -4.24 -14.30
C ALA A 223 7.87 -3.69 -13.43
N THR A 224 7.54 -2.39 -13.57
CA THR A 224 6.59 -1.70 -12.67
C THR A 224 5.16 -1.63 -13.21
N GLY A 225 4.93 -2.01 -14.47
CA GLY A 225 3.64 -1.86 -15.15
C GLY A 225 3.23 -0.42 -15.47
N THR A 226 3.99 0.59 -15.01
CA THR A 226 3.69 2.01 -15.19
C THR A 226 4.83 2.79 -15.84
N THR A 227 4.61 4.03 -16.25
CA THR A 227 5.67 4.89 -16.77
C THR A 227 6.36 5.65 -15.64
N ILE A 228 7.65 6.00 -15.81
CA ILE A 228 8.45 6.77 -14.86
C ILE A 228 7.71 8.04 -14.41
N ASN A 229 7.16 8.82 -15.35
CA ASN A 229 6.46 10.06 -15.03
C ASN A 229 5.18 9.83 -14.20
N LYS A 230 4.43 8.75 -14.47
CA LYS A 230 3.26 8.39 -13.65
C LYS A 230 3.68 7.98 -12.25
N TYR A 231 4.77 7.22 -12.12
CA TYR A 231 5.32 6.81 -10.84
C TYR A 231 5.76 8.02 -10.01
N ILE A 232 6.59 8.92 -10.58
CA ILE A 232 7.03 10.16 -9.92
C ILE A 232 5.83 10.98 -9.47
N THR A 233 4.84 11.16 -10.36
CA THR A 233 3.62 11.91 -10.02
C THR A 233 2.87 11.28 -8.85
N ALA A 234 2.67 9.97 -8.85
CA ALA A 234 1.99 9.27 -7.76
C ALA A 234 2.73 9.44 -6.42
N LYS A 235 4.06 9.29 -6.42
CA LYS A 235 4.90 9.49 -5.23
C LYS A 235 4.84 10.93 -4.71
N ARG A 236 4.89 11.92 -5.59
CA ARG A 236 4.74 13.33 -5.21
C ARG A 236 3.37 13.64 -4.60
N ILE A 237 2.30 13.04 -5.13
CA ILE A 237 0.96 13.16 -4.53
C ILE A 237 0.91 12.53 -3.13
N THR A 238 1.60 11.41 -2.91
CA THR A 238 1.74 10.81 -1.58
C THR A 238 2.39 11.78 -0.59
N VAL A 239 3.52 12.38 -0.97
CA VAL A 239 4.21 13.39 -0.15
C VAL A 239 3.29 14.59 0.11
N ALA A 240 2.59 15.06 -0.95
CA ALA A 240 1.67 16.19 -0.83
C ALA A 240 0.52 15.91 0.15
N LYS A 241 -0.06 14.71 0.15
CA LYS A 241 -1.11 14.33 1.11
C LYS A 241 -0.60 14.36 2.55
N SER A 242 0.58 13.83 2.79
CA SER A 242 1.23 13.88 4.11
C SER A 242 1.48 15.32 4.57
N LEU A 243 2.06 16.16 3.72
CA LEU A 243 2.31 17.59 4.05
C LEU A 243 1.03 18.36 4.35
N LEU A 244 -0.02 18.17 3.52
CA LEU A 244 -1.32 18.82 3.75
C LEU A 244 -2.00 18.35 5.04
N SER A 245 -1.87 17.08 5.40
CA SER A 245 -2.43 16.53 6.64
C SER A 245 -1.70 17.02 7.89
N THR A 246 -0.41 17.40 7.76
CA THR A 246 0.39 17.98 8.84
C THR A 246 0.31 19.52 8.92
N GLY A 247 -0.53 20.14 8.08
CA GLY A 247 -0.86 21.58 8.17
C GLY A 247 -0.06 22.52 7.27
N TYR A 248 0.74 22.00 6.34
CA TYR A 248 1.38 22.82 5.32
C TYR A 248 0.36 23.48 4.39
N SER A 249 0.63 24.70 3.94
CA SER A 249 -0.18 25.37 2.94
C SER A 249 -0.07 24.67 1.58
N VAL A 250 -1.07 24.88 0.71
CA VAL A 250 -1.09 24.30 -0.64
C VAL A 250 0.12 24.73 -1.48
N THR A 251 0.57 25.96 -1.31
CA THR A 251 1.74 26.50 -2.03
C THR A 251 3.04 25.86 -1.56
N GLU A 252 3.29 25.85 -0.26
CA GLU A 252 4.45 25.17 0.33
C GLU A 252 4.48 23.70 -0.03
N THR A 253 3.33 23.03 0.02
CA THR A 253 3.21 21.63 -0.36
C THR A 253 3.62 21.41 -1.81
N CYS A 254 3.19 22.27 -2.73
CA CYS A 254 3.56 22.17 -4.15
C CYS A 254 5.08 22.23 -4.35
N GLU A 255 5.74 23.13 -3.65
CA GLU A 255 7.21 23.32 -3.72
C GLU A 255 7.93 22.11 -3.09
N LEU A 256 7.54 21.71 -1.87
CA LEU A 256 8.20 20.65 -1.11
C LEU A 256 8.02 19.26 -1.70
N CYS A 257 6.96 19.01 -2.47
CA CYS A 257 6.75 17.72 -3.13
C CYS A 257 7.30 17.65 -4.56
N GLY A 258 8.07 18.65 -5.01
CA GLY A 258 8.83 18.63 -6.26
C GLY A 258 8.03 18.95 -7.53
N PHE A 259 6.83 19.55 -7.43
CA PHE A 259 6.14 20.07 -8.61
C PHE A 259 6.68 21.44 -9.01
N ASN A 260 7.07 21.57 -10.27
CA ASN A 260 7.59 22.82 -10.83
C ASN A 260 6.50 23.84 -11.22
N ASP A 261 5.27 23.37 -11.34
CA ASP A 261 4.13 24.19 -11.80
C ASP A 261 2.92 23.92 -10.90
N TYR A 262 2.41 25.01 -10.32
CA TYR A 262 1.30 24.97 -9.38
C TYR A 262 0.00 24.44 -10.03
N ASN A 263 -0.27 24.79 -11.29
CA ASN A 263 -1.46 24.32 -11.98
C ASN A 263 -1.39 22.83 -12.30
N ASN A 264 -0.18 22.35 -12.67
CA ASN A 264 0.06 20.93 -12.88
C ASN A 264 -0.10 20.14 -11.57
N PHE A 265 0.39 20.69 -10.45
CA PHE A 265 0.15 20.13 -9.11
C PHE A 265 -1.34 20.01 -8.81
N LEU A 266 -2.12 21.09 -8.94
CA LEU A 266 -3.55 21.09 -8.67
C LEU A 266 -4.29 20.05 -9.51
N LYS A 267 -3.99 19.98 -10.82
CA LYS A 267 -4.60 19.00 -11.74
C LYS A 267 -4.23 17.58 -11.36
N ALA A 268 -2.96 17.31 -11.10
CA ALA A 268 -2.47 15.98 -10.73
C ALA A 268 -3.09 15.51 -9.41
N PHE A 269 -3.08 16.38 -8.40
CA PHE A 269 -3.64 16.08 -7.08
C PHE A 269 -5.15 15.82 -7.17
N THR A 270 -5.91 16.72 -7.81
CA THR A 270 -7.36 16.54 -7.95
C THR A 270 -7.72 15.29 -8.74
N LYS A 271 -6.95 14.97 -9.78
CA LYS A 271 -7.13 13.73 -10.56
C LYS A 271 -6.88 12.49 -9.73
N ALA A 272 -5.84 12.49 -8.88
CA ALA A 272 -5.46 11.33 -8.07
C ALA A 272 -6.34 11.15 -6.84
N VAL A 273 -6.75 12.26 -6.19
CA VAL A 273 -7.45 12.25 -4.89
C VAL A 273 -8.97 12.46 -5.02
N GLY A 274 -9.42 13.00 -6.15
CA GLY A 274 -10.84 13.29 -6.40
C GLY A 274 -11.31 14.65 -5.86
N ILE A 275 -10.54 15.30 -4.96
CA ILE A 275 -10.84 16.62 -4.40
C ILE A 275 -9.61 17.54 -4.50
N SER A 276 -9.82 18.86 -4.41
CA SER A 276 -8.71 19.80 -4.47
C SER A 276 -7.81 19.72 -3.24
N PRO A 277 -6.50 20.08 -3.35
CA PRO A 277 -5.58 20.10 -2.21
C PRO A 277 -6.10 20.92 -1.02
N LYS A 278 -6.72 22.08 -1.30
CA LYS A 278 -7.32 22.95 -0.26
C LYS A 278 -8.45 22.23 0.51
N LYS A 279 -9.33 21.54 -0.21
CA LYS A 279 -10.42 20.78 0.42
C LYS A 279 -9.88 19.59 1.20
N TYR A 280 -8.87 18.92 0.67
CA TYR A 280 -8.18 17.81 1.35
C TYR A 280 -7.59 18.27 2.68
N ALA A 281 -6.82 19.36 2.70
CA ALA A 281 -6.23 19.93 3.92
C ALA A 281 -7.29 20.26 4.99
N GLN A 282 -8.44 20.82 4.58
CA GLN A 282 -9.55 21.14 5.50
C GLN A 282 -10.19 19.88 6.11
N CYS A 283 -10.35 18.82 5.32
CA CYS A 283 -10.92 17.55 5.81
C CYS A 283 -9.95 16.76 6.70
N SER A 284 -8.62 16.94 6.52
CA SER A 284 -7.59 16.25 7.32
C SER A 284 -7.29 16.95 8.65
N ALA A 285 -7.67 18.20 8.81
CA ALA A 285 -7.48 19.01 10.02
C ALA A 285 -8.67 18.91 11.01
N SER A 286 -9.74 18.19 10.62
CA SER A 286 -10.96 17.94 11.40
C SER A 286 -10.90 16.57 12.07
#